data_2c3a602fc7699c0bfa80af2bbbefd366
#
_entry.id   2c3a602fc7699c0bfa80af2bbbefd366
#
_cell.length_a   1.000
_cell.length_b   1.000
_cell.length_c   1.000
_cell.angle_alpha   90.00
_cell.angle_beta   90.00
_cell.angle_gamma   90.00
#
_symmetry.space_group_name_H-M   'P 1'
#
loop_
_entity.id
_entity.type
_entity.pdbx_description
1 polymer ?
#
loop_
_entity_poly.entity_id
_entity_poly.type
_entity_poly.pdbx_seq_one_letter_code
_entity_poly.pdbx_strand_id
1 'polypeptide(L)'
;EIGSMLVEDPDTDVVLLFLETIRDADSMRAMARRAHELGKPIIAYRLGRSRIGEKLAQSHTGALNANGASIDAFLADIGIMRVMQLEALIEASSLARRRPRTGGRRVAVMSTTGGGGGLVVDALAEGGLDIVAPDAALIDRLGRKGIAIGPSPLIDLTLAGTRADVYRVVLEEVLGSPHCDAVVAVVGSSAEYRADRAVRPILDVAPTSDKPLAVF
;
A
#
# COMPACT_ATOMS: atom_id res chain seq x y z
N GLU A 1 -26.06 8.10 -1.97
CA GLU A 1 -27.04 6.99 -2.02
C GLU A 1 -26.36 5.65 -2.43
N ILE A 2 -25.79 5.52 -3.65
CA ILE A 2 -25.16 4.26 -4.10
C ILE A 2 -24.00 3.85 -3.18
N GLY A 3 -23.11 4.76 -2.82
CA GLY A 3 -21.99 4.46 -1.92
C GLY A 3 -22.46 3.96 -0.55
N SER A 4 -23.55 4.51 -0.01
CA SER A 4 -24.10 4.03 1.26
C SER A 4 -24.71 2.63 1.12
N MET A 5 -25.30 2.30 -0.02
CA MET A 5 -25.78 0.93 -0.30
C MET A 5 -24.62 -0.07 -0.36
N LEU A 6 -23.52 0.30 -1.04
CA LEU A 6 -22.32 -0.55 -1.08
C LEU A 6 -21.70 -0.76 0.30
N VAL A 7 -21.72 0.25 1.15
CA VAL A 7 -21.24 0.12 2.54
C VAL A 7 -22.06 -0.88 3.34
N GLU A 8 -23.38 -0.94 3.16
CA GLU A 8 -24.26 -1.90 3.85
C GLU A 8 -24.24 -3.31 3.21
N ASP A 9 -23.78 -3.42 1.97
CA ASP A 9 -23.76 -4.72 1.27
C ASP A 9 -22.73 -5.68 1.88
N PRO A 10 -23.15 -6.87 2.38
CA PRO A 10 -22.25 -7.82 3.05
C PRO A 10 -21.14 -8.38 2.13
N ASP A 11 -21.35 -8.37 0.82
CA ASP A 11 -20.40 -8.89 -0.16
C ASP A 11 -19.36 -7.84 -0.59
N THR A 12 -19.51 -6.60 -0.16
CA THR A 12 -18.57 -5.51 -0.42
C THR A 12 -17.55 -5.39 0.72
N ASP A 13 -16.27 -5.66 0.45
CA ASP A 13 -15.16 -5.50 1.41
C ASP A 13 -14.53 -4.10 1.39
N VAL A 14 -14.44 -3.48 0.23
CA VAL A 14 -13.78 -2.17 0.00
C VAL A 14 -14.61 -1.34 -0.97
N VAL A 15 -14.80 -0.07 -0.70
CA VAL A 15 -15.50 0.86 -1.61
C VAL A 15 -14.49 1.71 -2.35
N LEU A 16 -14.53 1.66 -3.68
CA LEU A 16 -13.68 2.47 -4.55
C LEU A 16 -14.48 3.61 -5.15
N LEU A 17 -14.01 4.84 -4.97
CA LEU A 17 -14.67 6.04 -5.45
C LEU A 17 -13.83 6.73 -6.54
N PHE A 18 -14.42 6.89 -7.72
CA PHE A 18 -13.91 7.81 -8.73
C PHE A 18 -14.72 9.12 -8.62
N LEU A 19 -14.09 10.17 -8.12
CA LEU A 19 -14.77 11.42 -7.78
C LEU A 19 -14.42 12.55 -8.75
N GLU A 20 -15.43 13.14 -9.35
CA GLU A 20 -15.30 14.42 -10.06
C GLU A 20 -15.62 15.60 -9.13
N THR A 21 -16.61 15.44 -8.26
CA THR A 21 -17.04 16.45 -7.29
C THR A 21 -17.73 15.79 -6.10
N ILE A 22 -17.80 16.51 -4.98
CA ILE A 22 -18.59 16.14 -3.81
C ILE A 22 -19.75 17.15 -3.73
N ARG A 23 -20.97 16.67 -3.97
CA ARG A 23 -22.18 17.52 -3.96
C ARG A 23 -22.78 17.66 -2.57
N ASP A 24 -22.62 16.62 -1.74
CA ASP A 24 -23.17 16.55 -0.38
C ASP A 24 -22.11 16.01 0.57
N ALA A 25 -21.49 16.93 1.30
CA ALA A 25 -20.43 16.61 2.25
C ALA A 25 -20.96 15.85 3.47
N ASP A 26 -22.20 16.14 3.90
CA ASP A 26 -22.78 15.49 5.08
C ASP A 26 -23.12 14.02 4.79
N SER A 27 -23.70 13.75 3.63
CA SER A 27 -23.92 12.37 3.17
C SER A 27 -22.61 11.58 2.99
N MET A 28 -21.57 12.23 2.48
CA MET A 28 -20.25 11.60 2.34
C MET A 28 -19.65 11.28 3.72
N ARG A 29 -19.75 12.21 4.68
CA ARG A 29 -19.29 12.01 6.06
C ARG A 29 -20.07 10.89 6.76
N ALA A 30 -21.38 10.84 6.59
CA ALA A 30 -22.20 9.77 7.15
C ALA A 30 -21.83 8.40 6.58
N MET A 31 -21.63 8.32 5.26
CA MET A 31 -21.18 7.10 4.58
C MET A 31 -19.80 6.65 5.08
N ALA A 32 -18.84 7.56 5.18
CA ALA A 32 -17.48 7.24 5.65
C ALA A 32 -17.48 6.75 7.10
N ARG A 33 -18.24 7.38 7.99
CA ARG A 33 -18.41 6.92 9.38
C ARG A 33 -18.98 5.52 9.42
N ARG A 34 -20.04 5.26 8.67
CA ARG A 34 -20.68 3.94 8.64
C ARG A 34 -19.74 2.87 8.08
N ALA A 35 -19.00 3.18 7.05
CA ALA A 35 -17.98 2.29 6.52
C ALA A 35 -16.90 1.96 7.57
N HIS A 36 -16.45 2.95 8.33
CA HIS A 36 -15.52 2.76 9.44
C HIS A 36 -16.08 1.84 10.53
N GLU A 37 -17.34 2.03 10.95
CA GLU A 37 -18.04 1.17 11.93
C GLU A 37 -18.08 -0.29 11.47
N LEU A 38 -18.32 -0.52 10.17
CA LEU A 38 -18.34 -1.85 9.56
C LEU A 38 -16.94 -2.35 9.20
N GLY A 39 -15.91 -1.53 9.42
CA GLY A 39 -14.53 -1.82 9.08
C GLY A 39 -14.28 -1.96 7.59
N LYS A 40 -15.02 -1.25 6.74
CA LYS A 40 -14.89 -1.27 5.29
C LYS A 40 -14.10 -0.04 4.83
N PRO A 41 -12.88 -0.22 4.30
CA PRO A 41 -12.10 0.89 3.77
C PRO A 41 -12.79 1.56 2.58
N ILE A 42 -12.65 2.88 2.49
CA ILE A 42 -13.02 3.64 1.30
C ILE A 42 -11.76 4.24 0.70
N ILE A 43 -11.56 4.03 -0.59
CA ILE A 43 -10.43 4.58 -1.35
C ILE A 43 -10.99 5.48 -2.44
N ALA A 44 -10.44 6.67 -2.61
CA ALA A 44 -10.88 7.64 -3.58
C ALA A 44 -9.76 8.09 -4.52
N TYR A 45 -10.05 8.12 -5.81
CA TYR A 45 -9.31 8.87 -6.81
C TYR A 45 -10.13 10.09 -7.19
N ARG A 46 -9.53 11.28 -7.15
CA ARG A 46 -10.20 12.54 -7.52
C ARG A 46 -9.69 13.05 -8.85
N LEU A 47 -10.60 13.30 -9.78
CA LEU A 47 -10.34 14.00 -11.03
C LEU A 47 -10.19 15.51 -10.79
N GLY A 48 -9.57 16.24 -11.71
CA GLY A 48 -9.49 17.69 -11.64
C GLY A 48 -8.53 18.22 -10.57
N ARG A 49 -7.34 17.61 -10.41
CA ARG A 49 -6.33 18.00 -9.42
C ARG A 49 -5.46 19.18 -9.83
N SER A 50 -5.28 19.37 -11.13
CA SER A 50 -4.58 20.53 -11.66
C SER A 50 -5.55 21.69 -11.92
N ARG A 51 -5.02 22.93 -11.94
CA ARG A 51 -5.83 24.12 -12.25
C ARG A 51 -6.57 24.03 -13.60
N ILE A 52 -6.01 23.32 -14.57
CA ILE A 52 -6.66 23.06 -15.86
C ILE A 52 -7.71 21.96 -15.71
N GLY A 53 -7.41 20.89 -15.01
CA GLY A 53 -8.34 19.80 -14.72
C GLY A 53 -9.56 20.27 -13.91
N GLU A 54 -9.37 21.19 -12.94
CA GLU A 54 -10.47 21.82 -12.20
C GLU A 54 -11.41 22.60 -13.15
N LYS A 55 -10.85 23.38 -14.08
CA LYS A 55 -11.65 24.11 -15.07
C LYS A 55 -12.46 23.18 -15.98
N LEU A 56 -11.84 22.05 -16.39
CA LEU A 56 -12.52 21.05 -17.21
C LEU A 56 -13.64 20.36 -16.42
N ALA A 57 -13.40 19.97 -15.18
CA ALA A 57 -14.41 19.36 -14.31
C ALA A 57 -15.58 20.32 -14.06
N GLN A 58 -15.33 21.63 -13.89
CA GLN A 58 -16.36 22.65 -13.76
C GLN A 58 -17.27 22.74 -15.00
N SER A 59 -16.70 22.66 -16.20
CA SER A 59 -17.47 22.72 -17.45
C SER A 59 -18.37 21.50 -17.65
N HIS A 60 -17.99 20.36 -17.11
CA HIS A 60 -18.75 19.11 -17.23
C HIS A 60 -19.86 18.95 -16.19
N THR A 61 -19.66 19.45 -14.97
CA THR A 61 -20.57 19.16 -13.84
C THR A 61 -21.42 20.37 -13.44
N GLY A 62 -21.10 21.57 -13.91
CA GLY A 62 -21.80 22.82 -13.52
C GLY A 62 -21.67 23.16 -12.02
N ALA A 63 -20.87 22.43 -11.28
CA ALA A 63 -20.70 22.63 -9.85
C ALA A 63 -19.64 23.70 -9.56
N LEU A 64 -19.96 24.65 -8.69
CA LEU A 64 -18.98 25.55 -8.09
C LEU A 64 -18.07 24.72 -7.19
N ASN A 65 -16.83 24.49 -7.63
CA ASN A 65 -15.90 23.67 -6.89
C ASN A 65 -15.35 24.41 -5.67
N ALA A 66 -15.42 23.74 -4.53
CA ALA A 66 -14.47 23.97 -3.46
C ALA A 66 -13.04 23.79 -3.99
N ASN A 67 -12.09 24.63 -3.53
CA ASN A 67 -10.68 24.50 -3.85
C ASN A 67 -10.23 23.03 -3.67
N GLY A 68 -9.51 22.47 -4.64
CA GLY A 68 -9.07 21.07 -4.62
C GLY A 68 -8.37 20.64 -3.33
N ALA A 69 -7.60 21.56 -2.72
CA ALA A 69 -6.97 21.33 -1.41
C ALA A 69 -8.01 21.13 -0.29
N SER A 70 -9.15 21.83 -0.35
CA SER A 70 -10.21 21.67 0.64
C SER A 70 -10.91 20.32 0.53
N ILE A 71 -11.10 19.81 -0.69
CA ILE A 71 -11.65 18.47 -0.91
C ILE A 71 -10.69 17.42 -0.38
N ASP A 72 -9.39 17.57 -0.64
CA ASP A 72 -8.37 16.66 -0.19
C ASP A 72 -8.27 16.61 1.35
N ALA A 73 -8.33 17.79 2.01
CA ALA A 73 -8.38 17.89 3.46
C ALA A 73 -9.66 17.26 4.04
N PHE A 74 -10.81 17.48 3.39
CA PHE A 74 -12.08 16.90 3.78
C PHE A 74 -12.05 15.36 3.71
N LEU A 75 -11.54 14.78 2.61
CA LEU A 75 -11.42 13.32 2.47
C LEU A 75 -10.53 12.72 3.55
N ALA A 76 -9.41 13.40 3.87
CA ALA A 76 -8.51 12.98 4.95
C ALA A 76 -9.18 13.07 6.32
N ASP A 77 -9.94 14.15 6.61
CA ASP A 77 -10.67 14.35 7.86
C ASP A 77 -11.72 13.25 8.12
N ILE A 78 -12.41 12.81 7.08
CA ILE A 78 -13.41 11.74 7.20
C ILE A 78 -12.83 10.31 7.03
N GLY A 79 -11.49 10.16 6.97
CA GLY A 79 -10.82 8.86 6.91
C GLY A 79 -10.92 8.14 5.57
N ILE A 80 -11.20 8.85 4.47
CA ILE A 80 -11.18 8.26 3.13
C ILE A 80 -9.75 8.30 2.60
N MET A 81 -9.21 7.13 2.27
CA MET A 81 -7.87 6.99 1.69
C MET A 81 -7.85 7.57 0.27
N ARG A 82 -6.91 8.47 0.00
CA ARG A 82 -6.78 9.08 -1.31
C ARG A 82 -5.59 8.52 -2.07
N VAL A 83 -5.82 8.16 -3.34
CA VAL A 83 -4.77 7.76 -4.28
C VAL A 83 -4.57 8.82 -5.37
N MET A 84 -3.36 8.85 -5.93
CA MET A 84 -2.92 9.88 -6.86
C MET A 84 -2.96 9.41 -8.33
N GLN A 85 -3.06 8.12 -8.54
CA GLN A 85 -3.11 7.46 -9.85
C GLN A 85 -4.34 6.55 -9.89
N LEU A 86 -4.92 6.40 -11.07
CA LEU A 86 -6.12 5.58 -11.23
C LEU A 86 -5.83 4.10 -11.02
N GLU A 87 -4.66 3.65 -11.44
CA GLU A 87 -4.18 2.29 -11.25
C GLU A 87 -4.10 1.95 -9.76
N ALA A 88 -3.57 2.88 -8.95
CA ALA A 88 -3.48 2.73 -7.50
C ALA A 88 -4.86 2.64 -6.83
N LEU A 89 -5.95 3.15 -7.44
CA LEU A 89 -7.30 2.96 -6.91
C LEU A 89 -7.68 1.48 -6.86
N ILE A 90 -7.30 0.74 -7.88
CA ILE A 90 -7.59 -0.71 -7.99
C ILE A 90 -6.60 -1.51 -7.13
N GLU A 91 -5.30 -1.24 -7.27
CA GLU A 91 -4.23 -1.98 -6.59
C GLU A 91 -4.28 -1.85 -5.07
N ALA A 92 -4.53 -0.63 -4.55
CA ALA A 92 -4.63 -0.38 -3.12
C ALA A 92 -5.80 -1.12 -2.45
N SER A 93 -6.81 -1.54 -3.21
CA SER A 93 -7.93 -2.32 -2.68
C SER A 93 -7.49 -3.64 -2.05
N SER A 94 -6.50 -4.30 -2.65
CA SER A 94 -5.95 -5.56 -2.16
C SER A 94 -5.23 -5.41 -0.82
N LEU A 95 -4.54 -4.28 -0.61
CA LEU A 95 -3.90 -3.95 0.67
C LEU A 95 -4.94 -3.56 1.73
N ALA A 96 -5.90 -2.71 1.36
CA ALA A 96 -6.95 -2.24 2.27
C ALA A 96 -7.84 -3.38 2.76
N ARG A 97 -8.13 -4.37 1.91
CA ARG A 97 -8.91 -5.55 2.25
C ARG A 97 -8.29 -6.40 3.37
N ARG A 98 -6.97 -6.48 3.43
CA ARG A 98 -6.26 -7.28 4.44
C ARG A 98 -6.37 -6.72 5.86
N ARG A 99 -6.90 -5.51 6.05
CA ARG A 99 -7.06 -4.84 7.35
C ARG A 99 -5.86 -5.05 8.26
N PRO A 100 -4.78 -4.27 8.10
CA PRO A 100 -3.65 -4.38 8.99
C PRO A 100 -4.13 -4.15 10.43
N ARG A 101 -3.94 -5.11 11.31
CA ARG A 101 -4.27 -5.01 12.73
C ARG A 101 -3.39 -3.99 13.46
N THR A 102 -2.33 -3.53 12.79
CA THR A 102 -1.34 -2.62 13.37
C THR A 102 -1.40 -1.29 12.64
N GLY A 103 -1.75 -0.22 13.36
CA GLY A 103 -1.62 1.16 12.89
C GLY A 103 -0.15 1.64 12.89
N GLY A 104 0.81 0.75 12.65
CA GLY A 104 2.23 1.07 12.66
C GLY A 104 2.72 1.72 11.37
N ARG A 105 3.85 2.42 11.46
CA ARG A 105 4.48 3.12 10.33
C ARG A 105 5.82 2.52 9.93
N ARG A 106 6.30 1.50 10.64
CA ARG A 106 7.59 0.86 10.43
C ARG A 106 7.51 -0.12 9.28
N VAL A 107 8.24 0.15 8.21
CA VAL A 107 8.24 -0.68 6.99
C VAL A 107 9.62 -1.26 6.77
N ALA A 108 9.69 -2.58 6.60
CA ALA A 108 10.88 -3.25 6.11
C ALA A 108 10.80 -3.37 4.59
N VAL A 109 11.88 -3.02 3.90
CA VAL A 109 11.99 -3.13 2.44
C VAL A 109 13.03 -4.18 2.10
N MET A 110 12.62 -5.20 1.34
CA MET A 110 13.53 -6.19 0.79
C MET A 110 13.52 -6.18 -0.74
N SER A 111 14.66 -6.35 -1.36
CA SER A 111 14.79 -6.21 -2.81
C SER A 111 15.76 -7.22 -3.42
N THR A 112 15.51 -7.58 -4.67
CA THR A 112 16.47 -8.28 -5.53
C THR A 112 17.23 -7.33 -6.47
N THR A 113 16.98 -6.02 -6.36
CA THR A 113 17.62 -4.98 -7.17
C THR A 113 17.85 -3.71 -6.34
N GLY A 114 19.10 -3.28 -6.22
CA GLY A 114 19.46 -2.12 -5.40
C GLY A 114 18.77 -0.84 -5.88
N GLY A 115 18.75 -0.56 -7.18
CA GLY A 115 18.13 0.65 -7.75
C GLY A 115 16.61 0.68 -7.52
N GLY A 116 15.90 -0.43 -7.80
CA GLY A 116 14.47 -0.52 -7.56
C GLY A 116 14.12 -0.42 -6.07
N GLY A 117 14.92 -1.05 -5.21
CA GLY A 117 14.78 -0.94 -3.77
C GLY A 117 14.94 0.49 -3.26
N GLY A 118 15.94 1.22 -3.78
CA GLY A 118 16.18 2.63 -3.45
C GLY A 118 14.99 3.53 -3.82
N LEU A 119 14.43 3.38 -5.01
CA LEU A 119 13.24 4.14 -5.43
C LEU A 119 12.05 3.93 -4.49
N VAL A 120 11.84 2.69 -4.05
CA VAL A 120 10.75 2.36 -3.12
C VAL A 120 11.01 2.95 -1.74
N VAL A 121 12.24 2.86 -1.23
CA VAL A 121 12.64 3.46 0.05
C VAL A 121 12.38 4.97 0.05
N ASP A 122 12.80 5.67 -1.00
CA ASP A 122 12.59 7.11 -1.15
C ASP A 122 11.08 7.46 -1.15
N ALA A 123 10.29 6.78 -1.97
CA ALA A 123 8.85 7.03 -2.07
C ALA A 123 8.11 6.78 -0.74
N LEU A 124 8.45 5.72 -0.02
CA LEU A 124 7.87 5.39 1.27
C LEU A 124 8.26 6.42 2.35
N ALA A 125 9.53 6.84 2.37
CA ALA A 125 10.04 7.84 3.31
C ALA A 125 9.41 9.22 3.06
N GLU A 126 9.27 9.65 1.79
CA GLU A 126 8.54 10.87 1.42
C GLU A 126 7.06 10.78 1.80
N GLY A 127 6.45 9.59 1.73
CA GLY A 127 5.12 9.29 2.25
C GLY A 127 5.02 9.31 3.79
N GLY A 128 6.15 9.54 4.47
CA GLY A 128 6.23 9.66 5.92
C GLY A 128 6.22 8.33 6.66
N LEU A 129 6.58 7.23 6.02
CA LEU A 129 6.77 5.93 6.67
C LEU A 129 8.19 5.81 7.23
N ASP A 130 8.34 5.04 8.31
CA ASP A 130 9.61 4.79 8.97
C ASP A 130 10.24 3.53 8.35
N ILE A 131 11.27 3.70 7.53
CA ILE A 131 11.97 2.55 6.93
C ILE A 131 12.94 1.99 7.96
N VAL A 132 12.70 0.75 8.37
CA VAL A 132 13.47 0.11 9.44
C VAL A 132 14.52 -0.86 8.89
N ALA A 133 15.74 -0.75 9.43
CA ALA A 133 16.78 -1.73 9.18
C ALA A 133 16.50 -3.04 9.97
N PRO A 134 16.99 -4.20 9.50
CA PRO A 134 16.93 -5.43 10.27
C PRO A 134 17.67 -5.27 11.59
N ASP A 135 17.05 -5.76 12.66
CA ASP A 135 17.70 -5.79 13.98
C ASP A 135 18.77 -6.90 14.06
N ALA A 136 19.61 -6.84 15.08
CA ALA A 136 20.67 -7.81 15.28
C ALA A 136 20.13 -9.24 15.41
N ALA A 137 18.95 -9.41 15.99
CA ALA A 137 18.34 -10.71 16.16
C ALA A 137 17.91 -11.32 14.81
N LEU A 138 17.38 -10.51 13.89
CA LEU A 138 17.03 -10.94 12.53
C LEU A 138 18.29 -11.29 11.73
N ILE A 139 19.33 -10.44 11.81
CA ILE A 139 20.63 -10.69 11.15
C ILE A 139 21.23 -12.01 11.63
N ASP A 140 21.24 -12.26 12.94
CA ASP A 140 21.76 -13.50 13.52
C ASP A 140 20.94 -14.72 13.11
N ARG A 141 19.61 -14.63 13.07
CA ARG A 141 18.75 -15.76 12.63
C ARG A 141 19.02 -16.13 11.18
N LEU A 142 19.12 -15.15 10.30
CA LEU A 142 19.45 -15.38 8.88
C LEU A 142 20.89 -15.90 8.72
N GLY A 143 21.84 -15.36 9.49
CA GLY A 143 23.24 -15.83 9.51
C GLY A 143 23.36 -17.30 9.87
N ARG A 144 22.62 -17.80 10.87
CA ARG A 144 22.56 -19.22 11.21
C ARG A 144 22.00 -20.11 10.10
N LYS A 145 21.20 -19.53 9.20
CA LYS A 145 20.67 -20.20 8.00
C LYS A 145 21.60 -20.04 6.78
N GLY A 146 22.80 -19.48 6.97
CA GLY A 146 23.77 -19.24 5.90
C GLY A 146 23.41 -18.06 4.97
N ILE A 147 22.54 -17.18 5.40
CA ILE A 147 22.10 -15.99 4.63
C ILE A 147 22.66 -14.75 5.32
N ALA A 148 23.61 -14.08 4.66
CA ALA A 148 24.21 -12.85 5.17
C ALA A 148 23.41 -11.63 4.70
N ILE A 149 22.94 -10.83 5.65
CA ILE A 149 22.36 -9.49 5.41
C ILE A 149 23.05 -8.46 6.30
N GLY A 150 23.10 -7.21 5.87
CA GLY A 150 23.66 -6.10 6.65
C GLY A 150 22.59 -5.30 7.41
N PRO A 151 23.02 -4.39 8.30
CA PRO A 151 22.13 -3.48 9.04
C PRO A 151 21.70 -2.28 8.19
N SER A 152 21.35 -2.51 6.92
CA SER A 152 20.87 -1.47 6.01
C SER A 152 19.34 -1.37 6.04
N PRO A 153 18.75 -0.18 5.93
CA PRO A 153 17.30 -0.02 5.77
C PRO A 153 16.73 -0.76 4.54
N LEU A 154 17.55 -0.96 3.51
CA LEU A 154 17.23 -1.82 2.38
C LEU A 154 17.89 -3.19 2.58
N ILE A 155 17.08 -4.25 2.69
CA ILE A 155 17.55 -5.63 2.67
C ILE A 155 17.78 -6.01 1.21
N ASP A 156 18.97 -5.69 0.68
CA ASP A 156 19.34 -5.98 -0.70
C ASP A 156 19.92 -7.40 -0.80
N LEU A 157 19.14 -8.29 -1.38
CA LEU A 157 19.53 -9.68 -1.59
C LEU A 157 20.33 -9.89 -2.88
N THR A 158 20.36 -8.89 -3.78
CA THR A 158 21.07 -8.97 -5.07
C THR A 158 20.88 -10.33 -5.76
N LEU A 159 21.98 -10.97 -6.21
CA LEU A 159 21.96 -12.28 -6.86
C LEU A 159 21.43 -13.41 -5.95
N ALA A 160 21.62 -13.32 -4.64
CA ALA A 160 21.11 -14.33 -3.70
C ALA A 160 19.57 -14.37 -3.70
N GLY A 161 18.93 -13.24 -3.93
CA GLY A 161 17.47 -13.13 -4.03
C GLY A 161 16.87 -13.76 -5.32
N THR A 162 17.69 -14.14 -6.29
CA THR A 162 17.21 -14.88 -7.46
C THR A 162 16.95 -16.36 -7.13
N ARG A 163 17.44 -16.84 -5.99
CA ARG A 163 17.14 -18.17 -5.46
C ARG A 163 15.85 -18.13 -4.67
N ALA A 164 14.84 -18.84 -5.14
CA ALA A 164 13.51 -18.86 -4.53
C ALA A 164 13.52 -19.35 -3.07
N ASP A 165 14.41 -20.31 -2.73
CA ASP A 165 14.60 -20.82 -1.37
C ASP A 165 15.14 -19.75 -0.42
N VAL A 166 16.14 -18.99 -0.83
CA VAL A 166 16.72 -17.89 -0.05
C VAL A 166 15.72 -16.77 0.13
N TYR A 167 15.06 -16.34 -0.96
CA TYR A 167 14.07 -15.28 -0.92
C TYR A 167 12.93 -15.59 0.04
N ARG A 168 12.41 -16.83 -0.04
CA ARG A 168 11.36 -17.32 0.85
C ARG A 168 11.76 -17.25 2.31
N VAL A 169 12.93 -17.76 2.67
CA VAL A 169 13.42 -17.77 4.05
C VAL A 169 13.56 -16.33 4.58
N VAL A 170 14.11 -15.43 3.79
CA VAL A 170 14.26 -14.03 4.23
C VAL A 170 12.89 -13.37 4.40
N LEU A 171 11.96 -13.57 3.47
CA LEU A 171 10.61 -13.00 3.56
C LEU A 171 9.85 -13.53 4.80
N GLU A 172 9.92 -14.83 5.08
CA GLU A 172 9.34 -15.44 6.28
C GLU A 172 9.90 -14.81 7.57
N GLU A 173 11.22 -14.67 7.66
CA GLU A 173 11.88 -14.08 8.84
C GLU A 173 11.55 -12.59 9.03
N VAL A 174 11.48 -11.83 7.92
CA VAL A 174 11.12 -10.40 7.96
C VAL A 174 9.65 -10.21 8.35
N LEU A 175 8.74 -10.99 7.76
CA LEU A 175 7.32 -10.97 8.13
C LEU A 175 7.10 -11.40 9.59
N GLY A 176 7.87 -12.35 10.09
CA GLY A 176 7.84 -12.79 11.49
C GLY A 176 8.47 -11.80 12.49
N SER A 177 9.25 -10.80 12.03
CA SER A 177 9.95 -9.88 12.92
C SER A 177 9.01 -8.88 13.59
N PRO A 178 9.06 -8.65 14.90
CA PRO A 178 8.26 -7.61 15.56
C PRO A 178 8.79 -6.20 15.30
N HIS A 179 9.92 -6.08 14.60
CA HIS A 179 10.60 -4.81 14.36
C HIS A 179 9.94 -3.97 13.25
N CYS A 180 9.13 -4.58 12.40
CA CYS A 180 8.37 -3.89 11.35
C CYS A 180 6.87 -4.16 11.45
N ASP A 181 6.07 -3.23 10.97
CA ASP A 181 4.60 -3.30 10.94
C ASP A 181 4.09 -3.75 9.57
N ALA A 182 4.88 -3.51 8.50
CA ALA A 182 4.60 -3.92 7.14
C ALA A 182 5.89 -4.29 6.39
N VAL A 183 5.76 -5.01 5.29
CA VAL A 183 6.88 -5.39 4.43
C VAL A 183 6.58 -4.99 2.99
N VAL A 184 7.59 -4.42 2.30
CA VAL A 184 7.55 -4.21 0.86
C VAL A 184 8.61 -5.09 0.21
N ALA A 185 8.17 -5.95 -0.70
CA ALA A 185 9.00 -6.84 -1.49
C ALA A 185 9.20 -6.25 -2.90
N VAL A 186 10.43 -5.83 -3.21
CA VAL A 186 10.77 -5.27 -4.50
C VAL A 186 11.39 -6.35 -5.39
N VAL A 187 10.72 -6.63 -6.51
CA VAL A 187 11.13 -7.67 -7.46
C VAL A 187 11.81 -7.00 -8.65
N GLY A 188 13.05 -7.37 -8.93
CA GLY A 188 13.81 -6.77 -10.02
C GLY A 188 13.31 -7.15 -11.41
N SER A 189 13.66 -6.35 -12.42
CA SER A 189 13.28 -6.54 -13.83
C SER A 189 13.67 -7.91 -14.42
N SER A 190 14.66 -8.59 -13.84
CA SER A 190 14.99 -9.98 -14.23
C SER A 190 13.83 -10.96 -14.05
N ALA A 191 12.84 -10.61 -13.22
CA ALA A 191 11.62 -11.37 -13.04
C ALA A 191 10.73 -11.41 -14.28
N GLU A 192 10.86 -10.44 -15.19
CA GLU A 192 10.10 -10.40 -16.45
C GLU A 192 10.22 -11.71 -17.25
N TYR A 193 11.41 -12.30 -17.26
CA TYR A 193 11.67 -13.55 -17.98
C TYR A 193 11.27 -14.83 -17.21
N ARG A 194 11.12 -14.72 -15.89
CA ARG A 194 10.83 -15.85 -14.99
C ARG A 194 9.92 -15.40 -13.84
N ALA A 195 8.82 -14.74 -14.18
CA ALA A 195 7.86 -14.17 -13.24
C ALA A 195 7.34 -15.21 -12.23
N ASP A 196 7.07 -16.43 -12.69
CA ASP A 196 6.67 -17.56 -11.86
C ASP A 196 7.64 -17.84 -10.71
N ARG A 197 8.95 -17.82 -11.00
CA ARG A 197 9.99 -18.08 -9.99
C ARG A 197 10.15 -16.93 -9.01
N ALA A 198 10.02 -15.69 -9.48
CA ALA A 198 10.20 -14.51 -8.65
C ALA A 198 9.01 -14.30 -7.70
N VAL A 199 7.80 -14.53 -8.18
CA VAL A 199 6.55 -14.27 -7.44
C VAL A 199 6.13 -15.46 -6.58
N ARG A 200 6.45 -16.68 -6.97
CA ARG A 200 6.02 -17.89 -6.24
C ARG A 200 6.38 -17.88 -4.75
N PRO A 201 7.62 -17.55 -4.33
CA PRO A 201 7.95 -17.49 -2.91
C PRO A 201 7.10 -16.49 -2.13
N ILE A 202 6.72 -15.38 -2.78
CA ILE A 202 5.87 -14.35 -2.18
C ILE A 202 4.44 -14.89 -1.98
N LEU A 203 3.88 -15.51 -3.00
CA LEU A 203 2.54 -16.11 -2.94
C LEU A 203 2.44 -17.22 -1.90
N ASP A 204 3.49 -18.02 -1.75
CA ASP A 204 3.54 -19.12 -0.78
C ASP A 204 3.61 -18.60 0.66
N VAL A 205 4.30 -17.48 0.90
CA VAL A 205 4.52 -16.90 2.25
C VAL A 205 3.42 -15.91 2.64
N ALA A 206 2.86 -15.16 1.70
CA ALA A 206 1.86 -14.13 1.99
C ALA A 206 0.67 -14.60 2.84
N PRO A 207 0.13 -15.83 2.69
CA PRO A 207 -0.97 -16.31 3.54
C PRO A 207 -0.56 -16.66 4.97
N THR A 208 0.73 -16.76 5.27
CA THR A 208 1.25 -17.19 6.59
C THR A 208 1.39 -16.02 7.58
N SER A 209 1.14 -14.79 7.14
CA SER A 209 1.29 -13.58 7.98
C SER A 209 0.11 -12.64 7.82
N ASP A 210 -0.31 -12.06 8.94
CA ASP A 210 -1.32 -10.98 8.96
C ASP A 210 -0.71 -9.60 8.66
N LYS A 211 0.63 -9.50 8.55
CA LYS A 211 1.27 -8.23 8.20
C LYS A 211 0.95 -7.83 6.77
N PRO A 212 0.72 -6.52 6.54
CA PRO A 212 0.64 -6.00 5.18
C PRO A 212 1.91 -6.34 4.40
N LEU A 213 1.73 -6.96 3.24
CA LEU A 213 2.79 -7.25 2.29
C LEU A 213 2.42 -6.65 0.94
N ALA A 214 3.21 -5.65 0.52
CA ALA A 214 3.12 -5.06 -0.81
C ALA A 214 4.24 -5.62 -1.70
N VAL A 215 3.97 -5.71 -2.99
CA VAL A 215 4.95 -6.14 -4.00
C VAL A 215 5.07 -5.05 -5.05
N PHE A 216 6.31 -4.69 -5.38
CA PHE A 216 6.65 -3.70 -6.40
C PHE A 216 7.56 -4.31 -7.46
#